data_5c8df07d3d54982b6643bc5e7351bb5a
#
_entry.id   5c8df07d3d54982b6643bc5e7351bb5a
#
_cell.length_a   1.000
_cell.length_b   1.000
_cell.length_c   1.000
_cell.angle_alpha   90.00
_cell.angle_beta   90.00
_cell.angle_gamma   90.00
#
_symmetry.space_group_name_H-M   'P 1'
#
loop_
_entity.id
_entity.type
_entity.pdbx_description
1 polymer ?
#
loop_
_entity_poly.entity_id
_entity_poly.type
_entity_poly.pdbx_seq_one_letter_code
_entity_poly.pdbx_strand_id
1 'polypeptide(L)'
;DATRIQTDPRFADVLKFENCGNLTLRGFTAGHTVQAEGCEGDVIDLGDCQNVLLEDLGLFGCGFIGVNANQCQELDIRTCDIYSCSGIGINLGDVKDCKVTGCTIRDLGHSYAEASSAISAYGGENLVVEDTKFTGINAYDLLSIYQDARFSGCTFQNNTLTDVAISLYSSQNQEFATLTLENCQGSDNRAWDWMRTEAGNLIVDETGAELDEKAMDKLFGTLSNAVEEPTVPQETVVVTTVDEFLAAIGPNKDIVIDAKELNLSTASDYGQMDTSKYYSWHNPYDGQQLDITGVDNLTIRGKDGKDANLISTVPRYSYVLSFAGCTNVTVKDLTLGHTEAPGECIGGVLDFYRCGNATVSDTGLFGCGTIGVLGESSRNLHILNNEIYDCSQGGVNLISCRQVEMDGNDFHDLGTHGYGYIYNVSSDSDNVTFNGTAIAPGDTLYVDDGSTN
;
A
#
# COMPACT_ATOMS: atom_id res chain seq x y z
N ASP A 1 9.24 32.71 24.79
CA ASP A 1 7.98 32.05 25.20
C ASP A 1 6.96 32.36 24.10
N ALA A 2 6.70 31.42 23.23
CA ALA A 2 5.73 31.57 22.15
C ALA A 2 4.31 31.61 22.73
N THR A 3 3.46 32.49 22.26
CA THR A 3 2.03 32.48 22.57
C THR A 3 1.44 31.15 22.14
N ARG A 4 0.70 30.47 23.02
CA ARG A 4 0.13 29.17 22.78
C ARG A 4 -1.38 29.19 22.90
N ILE A 5 -2.06 28.62 21.89
CA ILE A 5 -3.50 28.43 21.87
C ILE A 5 -3.78 26.92 21.90
N GLN A 6 -4.56 26.46 22.84
CA GLN A 6 -4.85 25.04 22.99
C GLN A 6 -6.31 24.78 23.33
N THR A 7 -6.81 23.63 22.90
CA THR A 7 -8.12 23.11 23.26
C THR A 7 -8.05 21.65 23.72
N ASP A 8 -8.94 21.24 24.62
CA ASP A 8 -9.02 19.87 25.12
C ASP A 8 -9.93 18.95 24.30
N PRO A 9 -11.10 19.42 23.80
CA PRO A 9 -12.00 18.55 23.07
C PRO A 9 -11.38 17.96 21.81
N ARG A 10 -11.41 16.63 21.69
CA ARG A 10 -10.79 15.88 20.59
C ARG A 10 -11.47 16.07 19.23
N PHE A 11 -12.76 16.42 19.23
CA PHE A 11 -13.58 16.57 18.04
C PHE A 11 -13.80 18.03 17.63
N ALA A 12 -13.19 18.98 18.36
CA ALA A 12 -13.31 20.39 18.07
C ALA A 12 -12.04 20.92 17.40
N ASP A 13 -12.20 21.77 16.41
CA ASP A 13 -11.10 22.52 15.82
C ASP A 13 -10.49 23.47 16.86
N VAL A 14 -9.17 23.65 16.80
CA VAL A 14 -8.50 24.62 17.69
C VAL A 14 -8.90 26.04 17.29
N LEU A 15 -8.82 26.33 15.98
CA LEU A 15 -9.21 27.60 15.39
C LEU A 15 -10.03 27.35 14.11
N LYS A 16 -11.23 27.88 14.07
CA LYS A 16 -12.11 27.82 12.90
C LYS A 16 -12.47 29.21 12.39
N PHE A 17 -12.35 29.39 11.08
CA PHE A 17 -12.68 30.63 10.38
C PHE A 17 -13.57 30.32 9.17
N GLU A 18 -14.70 30.99 9.09
CA GLU A 18 -15.62 30.86 7.97
C GLU A 18 -15.96 32.19 7.35
N ASN A 19 -15.99 32.26 6.02
CA ASN A 19 -16.32 33.49 5.26
C ASN A 19 -15.45 34.69 5.63
N CYS A 20 -14.18 34.48 5.92
CA CYS A 20 -13.25 35.53 6.31
C CYS A 20 -12.48 36.08 5.10
N GLY A 21 -12.32 37.40 5.05
CA GLY A 21 -11.44 38.05 4.07
C GLY A 21 -10.29 38.79 4.74
N ASN A 22 -9.10 38.79 4.10
CA ASN A 22 -7.89 39.44 4.60
C ASN A 22 -7.48 38.96 6.02
N LEU A 23 -7.49 37.64 6.23
CA LEU A 23 -7.12 37.03 7.51
C LEU A 23 -5.60 36.85 7.60
N THR A 24 -5.01 37.29 8.71
CA THR A 24 -3.61 37.02 9.01
C THR A 24 -3.46 36.37 10.38
N LEU A 25 -2.87 35.19 10.42
CA LEU A 25 -2.48 34.48 11.64
C LEU A 25 -0.96 34.38 11.69
N ARG A 26 -0.32 34.86 12.77
CA ARG A 26 1.13 34.94 12.82
C ARG A 26 1.70 34.76 14.23
N GLY A 27 2.82 34.04 14.33
CA GLY A 27 3.72 34.08 15.47
C GLY A 27 3.22 33.41 16.74
N PHE A 28 2.44 32.34 16.64
CA PHE A 28 1.96 31.56 17.78
C PHE A 28 1.98 30.06 17.48
N THR A 29 1.77 29.29 18.54
CA THR A 29 1.60 27.83 18.43
C THR A 29 0.17 27.46 18.76
N ALA A 30 -0.45 26.58 17.97
CA ALA A 30 -1.80 26.08 18.17
C ALA A 30 -1.85 24.56 18.14
N GLY A 31 -2.72 23.95 18.97
CA GLY A 31 -2.87 22.51 18.96
C GLY A 31 -3.79 21.99 20.08
N HIS A 32 -4.01 20.70 20.09
CA HIS A 32 -4.78 20.04 21.15
C HIS A 32 -3.91 19.72 22.37
N THR A 33 -4.50 19.64 23.55
CA THR A 33 -3.78 19.28 24.79
C THR A 33 -3.58 17.78 24.95
N VAL A 34 -4.40 16.98 24.30
CA VAL A 34 -4.33 15.51 24.32
C VAL A 34 -3.35 15.00 23.25
N GLN A 35 -2.82 13.81 23.48
CA GLN A 35 -1.93 13.16 22.51
C GLN A 35 -2.66 12.78 21.22
N ALA A 36 -1.90 12.69 20.14
CA ALA A 36 -2.38 12.35 18.81
C ALA A 36 -2.88 10.90 18.72
N GLU A 37 -4.04 10.63 19.30
CA GLU A 37 -4.74 9.35 19.21
C GLU A 37 -6.25 9.58 19.20
N GLY A 38 -6.89 9.29 18.05
CA GLY A 38 -8.33 9.30 17.91
C GLY A 38 -8.97 10.70 18.01
N CYS A 39 -8.31 11.72 17.48
CA CYS A 39 -8.88 13.06 17.35
C CYS A 39 -9.44 13.26 15.94
N GLU A 40 -10.53 14.01 15.85
CA GLU A 40 -11.20 14.34 14.58
C GLU A 40 -11.23 15.85 14.31
N GLY A 41 -10.94 16.71 15.31
CA GLY A 41 -10.87 18.16 15.12
C GLY A 41 -9.57 18.60 14.47
N ASP A 42 -9.64 19.65 13.65
CA ASP A 42 -8.48 20.22 12.96
C ASP A 42 -7.75 21.25 13.83
N VAL A 43 -6.48 21.55 13.50
CA VAL A 43 -5.79 22.63 14.22
C VAL A 43 -6.24 23.98 13.67
N ILE A 44 -6.23 24.17 12.36
CA ILE A 44 -6.81 25.34 11.70
C ILE A 44 -7.81 24.84 10.64
N ASP A 45 -9.05 25.26 10.73
CA ASP A 45 -10.10 25.02 9.76
C ASP A 45 -10.55 26.34 9.10
N LEU A 46 -10.43 26.40 7.77
CA LEU A 46 -10.75 27.56 6.93
C LEU A 46 -11.85 27.18 5.93
N GLY A 47 -13.01 27.81 6.02
CA GLY A 47 -14.12 27.63 5.07
C GLY A 47 -14.47 28.95 4.35
N ASP A 48 -14.58 28.92 3.02
CA ASP A 48 -14.99 30.07 2.21
C ASP A 48 -14.17 31.38 2.50
N CYS A 49 -12.88 31.24 2.77
CA CYS A 49 -11.99 32.37 3.14
C CYS A 49 -11.23 32.89 1.92
N GLN A 50 -10.91 34.20 1.94
CA GLN A 50 -10.16 34.83 0.87
C GLN A 50 -9.01 35.68 1.41
N ASN A 51 -7.86 35.67 0.72
CA ASN A 51 -6.65 36.40 1.08
C ASN A 51 -6.21 36.09 2.52
N VAL A 52 -5.80 34.84 2.73
CA VAL A 52 -5.41 34.30 4.03
C VAL A 52 -3.89 34.16 4.10
N LEU A 53 -3.29 34.68 5.14
CA LEU A 53 -1.86 34.49 5.45
C LEU A 53 -1.70 33.75 6.79
N LEU A 54 -1.08 32.56 6.74
CA LEU A 54 -0.61 31.80 7.90
C LEU A 54 0.92 31.89 7.93
N GLU A 55 1.50 32.53 8.95
CA GLU A 55 2.94 32.79 8.99
C GLU A 55 3.55 32.58 10.37
N ASP A 56 4.72 31.94 10.43
CA ASP A 56 5.45 31.64 11.67
C ASP A 56 4.58 30.91 12.71
N LEU A 57 3.80 29.92 12.29
CA LEU A 57 2.94 29.14 13.17
C LEU A 57 3.55 27.77 13.50
N GLY A 58 3.38 27.33 14.76
CA GLY A 58 3.56 25.95 15.15
C GLY A 58 2.19 25.26 15.29
N LEU A 59 1.86 24.32 14.40
CA LEU A 59 0.56 23.63 14.38
C LEU A 59 0.77 22.18 14.76
N PHE A 60 0.20 21.73 15.86
CA PHE A 60 0.58 20.43 16.41
C PHE A 60 -0.53 19.63 17.05
N GLY A 61 -0.22 18.35 17.21
CA GLY A 61 -0.82 17.40 18.13
C GLY A 61 -2.22 16.99 17.76
N CYS A 62 -2.66 15.89 18.22
CA CYS A 62 -3.98 15.30 18.19
C CYS A 62 -4.96 15.73 17.06
N GLY A 63 -4.82 16.92 16.47
CA GLY A 63 -5.64 17.34 15.34
C GLY A 63 -5.56 16.36 14.20
N PHE A 64 -6.70 16.07 13.60
CA PHE A 64 -6.75 15.21 12.43
C PHE A 64 -5.98 15.86 11.28
N ILE A 65 -6.21 17.17 11.05
CA ILE A 65 -5.55 17.95 10.01
C ILE A 65 -4.85 19.17 10.63
N GLY A 66 -3.62 19.45 10.19
CA GLY A 66 -2.87 20.63 10.62
C GLY A 66 -3.49 21.92 10.09
N VAL A 67 -3.68 22.00 8.77
CA VAL A 67 -4.41 23.07 8.08
C VAL A 67 -5.44 22.44 7.14
N ASN A 68 -6.70 22.65 7.42
CA ASN A 68 -7.81 22.25 6.58
C ASN A 68 -8.40 23.51 5.92
N ALA A 69 -8.34 23.60 4.60
CA ALA A 69 -8.88 24.72 3.85
C ALA A 69 -9.84 24.23 2.76
N ASN A 70 -11.06 24.74 2.79
CA ASN A 70 -12.09 24.36 1.83
C ASN A 70 -12.69 25.61 1.19
N GLN A 71 -12.82 25.59 -0.14
CA GLN A 71 -13.42 26.69 -0.93
C GLN A 71 -12.75 28.04 -0.68
N CYS A 72 -11.42 28.03 -0.44
CA CYS A 72 -10.64 29.23 -0.16
C CYS A 72 -9.95 29.75 -1.43
N GLN A 73 -9.61 31.05 -1.39
CA GLN A 73 -8.87 31.69 -2.48
C GLN A 73 -7.73 32.55 -1.92
N GLU A 74 -6.57 32.54 -2.62
CA GLU A 74 -5.37 33.27 -2.20
C GLU A 74 -4.92 32.89 -0.79
N LEU A 75 -4.56 31.59 -0.61
CA LEU A 75 -4.04 31.07 0.66
C LEU A 75 -2.50 31.02 0.63
N ASP A 76 -1.88 31.68 1.57
CA ASP A 76 -0.42 31.75 1.70
C ASP A 76 0.01 31.18 3.07
N ILE A 77 0.78 30.08 3.06
CA ILE A 77 1.28 29.41 4.26
C ILE A 77 2.81 29.50 4.25
N ARG A 78 3.38 30.27 5.21
CA ARG A 78 4.81 30.57 5.23
C ARG A 78 5.47 30.21 6.54
N THR A 79 6.65 29.63 6.46
CA THR A 79 7.51 29.36 7.63
C THR A 79 6.79 28.69 8.80
N CYS A 80 5.78 27.88 8.52
CA CYS A 80 5.03 27.13 9.51
C CYS A 80 5.68 25.77 9.80
N ASP A 81 5.61 25.34 11.07
CA ASP A 81 5.98 24.00 11.51
C ASP A 81 4.70 23.21 11.84
N ILE A 82 4.35 22.24 11.00
CA ILE A 82 3.14 21.43 11.10
C ILE A 82 3.54 20.01 11.49
N TYR A 83 3.15 19.57 12.67
CA TYR A 83 3.67 18.32 13.22
C TYR A 83 2.73 17.58 14.14
N SER A 84 2.95 16.26 14.22
CA SER A 84 2.20 15.34 15.08
C SER A 84 0.69 15.33 14.83
N CYS A 85 0.25 15.64 13.59
CA CYS A 85 -1.13 15.48 13.18
C CYS A 85 -1.42 14.02 12.82
N SER A 86 -2.61 13.54 13.16
CA SER A 86 -2.93 12.13 13.00
C SER A 86 -3.39 11.75 11.59
N GLY A 87 -3.96 12.69 10.82
CA GLY A 87 -4.54 12.42 9.51
C GLY A 87 -3.78 13.06 8.34
N ILE A 88 -3.76 14.38 8.26
CA ILE A 88 -3.17 15.11 7.13
C ILE A 88 -2.42 16.34 7.65
N GLY A 89 -1.29 16.66 7.01
CA GLY A 89 -0.58 17.90 7.31
C GLY A 89 -1.34 19.13 6.81
N ILE A 90 -1.56 19.21 5.50
CA ILE A 90 -2.33 20.27 4.83
C ILE A 90 -3.35 19.62 3.89
N ASN A 91 -4.62 19.93 4.08
CA ASN A 91 -5.73 19.53 3.21
C ASN A 91 -6.32 20.75 2.49
N LEU A 92 -6.40 20.66 1.16
CA LEU A 92 -6.88 21.73 0.30
C LEU A 92 -8.04 21.22 -0.58
N GLY A 93 -9.26 21.58 -0.23
CA GLY A 93 -10.47 21.27 -1.01
C GLY A 93 -10.99 22.49 -1.76
N ASP A 94 -11.02 22.45 -3.09
CA ASP A 94 -11.47 23.57 -3.93
C ASP A 94 -10.73 24.90 -3.63
N VAL A 95 -9.42 24.83 -3.34
CA VAL A 95 -8.62 26.01 -3.03
C VAL A 95 -7.94 26.53 -4.29
N LYS A 96 -8.07 27.82 -4.56
CA LYS A 96 -7.43 28.49 -5.68
C LYS A 96 -6.26 29.35 -5.21
N ASP A 97 -5.18 29.34 -6.00
CA ASP A 97 -3.98 30.15 -5.72
C ASP A 97 -3.40 29.89 -4.31
N CYS A 98 -3.05 28.62 -4.04
CA CYS A 98 -2.42 28.24 -2.78
C CYS A 98 -0.89 28.24 -2.90
N LYS A 99 -0.22 28.89 -1.96
CA LYS A 99 1.25 28.89 -1.86
C LYS A 99 1.72 28.44 -0.48
N VAL A 100 2.59 27.42 -0.45
CA VAL A 100 3.25 26.90 0.76
C VAL A 100 4.75 27.15 0.63
N THR A 101 5.34 27.95 1.51
CA THR A 101 6.74 28.36 1.37
C THR A 101 7.53 28.24 2.66
N GLY A 102 8.70 27.61 2.62
CA GLY A 102 9.64 27.51 3.73
C GLY A 102 9.08 26.82 4.97
N CYS A 103 8.10 25.95 4.80
CA CYS A 103 7.45 25.22 5.87
C CYS A 103 8.21 23.93 6.24
N THR A 104 7.92 23.41 7.42
CA THR A 104 8.29 22.05 7.80
C THR A 104 7.01 21.27 8.11
N ILE A 105 6.81 20.16 7.44
CA ILE A 105 5.73 19.21 7.72
C ILE A 105 6.40 17.93 8.21
N ARG A 106 6.11 17.53 9.46
CA ARG A 106 6.89 16.47 10.10
C ARG A 106 6.12 15.68 11.14
N ASP A 107 6.65 14.48 11.39
CA ASP A 107 6.18 13.59 12.46
C ASP A 107 4.65 13.35 12.39
N LEU A 108 4.10 13.20 11.18
CA LEU A 108 2.69 12.88 10.97
C LEU A 108 2.45 11.38 11.12
N GLY A 109 1.22 11.02 11.51
CA GLY A 109 0.89 9.65 11.85
C GLY A 109 1.57 9.21 13.15
N HIS A 110 1.25 8.03 13.65
CA HIS A 110 1.89 7.47 14.85
C HIS A 110 1.91 5.94 14.79
N SER A 111 2.45 5.29 15.82
CA SER A 111 2.68 3.84 15.86
C SER A 111 1.44 2.95 15.70
N TYR A 112 0.25 3.49 15.86
CA TYR A 112 -1.01 2.75 15.79
C TYR A 112 -1.89 3.16 14.60
N ALA A 113 -1.61 4.30 13.96
CA ALA A 113 -2.34 4.76 12.78
C ALA A 113 -1.44 5.61 11.88
N GLU A 114 -1.45 5.31 10.60
CA GLU A 114 -0.79 6.08 9.57
C GLU A 114 -1.57 7.36 9.29
N ALA A 115 -0.89 8.44 8.96
CA ALA A 115 -1.53 9.60 8.36
C ALA A 115 -2.02 9.25 6.94
N SER A 116 -3.01 9.96 6.43
CA SER A 116 -3.43 9.79 5.04
C SER A 116 -2.38 10.37 4.09
N SER A 117 -1.94 11.63 4.33
CA SER A 117 -0.90 12.28 3.52
C SER A 117 -0.28 13.48 4.21
N ALA A 118 0.87 13.94 3.71
CA ALA A 118 1.43 15.23 4.15
C ALA A 118 0.68 16.40 3.53
N ILE A 119 0.41 16.34 2.23
CA ILE A 119 -0.44 17.30 1.51
C ILE A 119 -1.46 16.52 0.69
N SER A 120 -2.74 16.88 0.86
CA SER A 120 -3.85 16.47 0.00
C SER A 120 -4.45 17.69 -0.66
N ALA A 121 -4.60 17.68 -1.99
CA ALA A 121 -5.14 18.80 -2.75
C ALA A 121 -6.09 18.32 -3.85
N TYR A 122 -7.36 18.72 -3.78
CA TYR A 122 -8.39 18.30 -4.73
C TYR A 122 -9.34 19.45 -5.11
N GLY A 123 -9.75 19.48 -6.36
CA GLY A 123 -10.77 20.41 -6.87
C GLY A 123 -10.30 21.85 -7.03
N GLY A 124 -9.06 22.18 -6.67
CA GLY A 124 -8.52 23.54 -6.75
C GLY A 124 -7.70 23.80 -8.00
N GLU A 125 -6.95 24.89 -7.98
CA GLU A 125 -6.02 25.29 -9.05
C GLU A 125 -4.83 26.06 -8.49
N ASN A 126 -3.69 26.03 -9.19
CA ASN A 126 -2.46 26.78 -8.87
C ASN A 126 -1.87 26.48 -7.47
N LEU A 127 -1.63 25.20 -7.17
CA LEU A 127 -0.86 24.83 -5.97
C LEU A 127 0.64 24.97 -6.22
N VAL A 128 1.30 25.80 -5.44
CA VAL A 128 2.76 25.98 -5.45
C VAL A 128 3.36 25.71 -4.08
N VAL A 129 4.33 24.81 -4.01
CA VAL A 129 5.05 24.47 -2.76
C VAL A 129 6.54 24.72 -2.97
N GLU A 130 7.12 25.61 -2.18
CA GLU A 130 8.53 26.04 -2.33
C GLU A 130 9.30 25.83 -1.03
N ASP A 131 10.56 25.41 -1.14
CA ASP A 131 11.53 25.33 -0.03
C ASP A 131 10.97 24.64 1.23
N THR A 132 10.07 23.69 1.06
CA THR A 132 9.36 23.03 2.16
C THR A 132 9.98 21.68 2.46
N LYS A 133 10.10 21.37 3.76
CA LYS A 133 10.67 20.11 4.24
C LYS A 133 9.59 19.15 4.73
N PHE A 134 9.67 17.91 4.26
CA PHE A 134 8.82 16.77 4.65
C PHE A 134 9.69 15.73 5.35
N THR A 135 9.47 15.46 6.65
CA THR A 135 10.38 14.58 7.38
C THR A 135 9.73 13.83 8.53
N GLY A 136 10.10 12.55 8.71
CA GLY A 136 9.57 11.72 9.80
C GLY A 136 8.08 11.42 9.68
N ILE A 137 7.55 11.45 8.46
CA ILE A 137 6.13 11.22 8.19
C ILE A 137 5.89 9.73 8.06
N ASN A 138 4.88 9.23 8.79
CA ASN A 138 4.34 7.89 8.65
C ASN A 138 2.93 8.01 8.06
N ALA A 139 2.79 7.79 6.76
CA ALA A 139 1.55 8.05 6.03
C ALA A 139 1.26 6.99 4.98
N TYR A 140 0.02 6.99 4.49
CA TYR A 140 -0.37 6.20 3.34
C TYR A 140 0.36 6.73 2.09
N ASP A 141 0.13 7.99 1.73
CA ASP A 141 0.83 8.70 0.67
C ASP A 141 1.61 9.90 1.26
N LEU A 142 2.68 10.35 0.61
CA LEU A 142 3.28 11.62 1.00
C LEU A 142 2.53 12.80 0.39
N LEU A 143 2.22 12.72 -0.91
CA LEU A 143 1.47 13.72 -1.66
C LEU A 143 0.29 13.07 -2.37
N SER A 144 -0.93 13.55 -2.14
CA SER A 144 -2.16 13.12 -2.80
C SER A 144 -2.76 14.29 -3.59
N ILE A 145 -2.54 14.34 -4.90
CA ILE A 145 -2.76 15.52 -5.74
C ILE A 145 -3.77 15.20 -6.83
N TYR A 146 -4.81 16.05 -6.99
CA TYR A 146 -5.88 15.93 -7.96
C TYR A 146 -6.01 17.19 -8.85
N GLN A 147 -4.91 17.87 -9.08
CA GLN A 147 -4.84 19.11 -9.83
C GLN A 147 -3.41 19.39 -10.28
N ASP A 148 -3.23 20.39 -11.13
CA ASP A 148 -1.89 20.87 -11.43
C ASP A 148 -1.21 21.40 -10.17
N ALA A 149 0.06 21.02 -9.97
CA ALA A 149 0.84 21.44 -8.82
C ALA A 149 2.32 21.56 -9.18
N ARG A 150 3.02 22.45 -8.48
CA ARG A 150 4.47 22.66 -8.64
C ARG A 150 5.14 22.64 -7.28
N PHE A 151 6.14 21.79 -7.15
CA PHE A 151 7.02 21.69 -5.98
C PHE A 151 8.43 22.09 -6.40
N SER A 152 9.03 23.06 -5.73
CA SER A 152 10.40 23.51 -6.02
C SER A 152 11.24 23.64 -4.78
N GLY A 153 12.51 23.20 -4.85
CA GLY A 153 13.44 23.26 -3.71
C GLY A 153 13.03 22.45 -2.49
N CYS A 154 12.06 21.57 -2.61
CA CYS A 154 11.53 20.78 -1.50
C CYS A 154 12.48 19.65 -1.09
N THR A 155 12.41 19.26 0.19
CA THR A 155 13.21 18.17 0.74
C THR A 155 12.33 17.11 1.37
N PHE A 156 12.55 15.84 1.00
CA PHE A 156 11.81 14.67 1.49
C PHE A 156 12.76 13.71 2.21
N GLN A 157 12.65 13.58 3.54
CA GLN A 157 13.64 12.82 4.32
C GLN A 157 13.01 11.96 5.42
N ASN A 158 13.51 10.73 5.59
CA ASN A 158 13.10 9.84 6.67
C ASN A 158 11.58 9.61 6.75
N ASN A 159 10.91 9.55 5.60
CA ASN A 159 9.47 9.27 5.55
C ASN A 159 9.24 7.77 5.34
N THR A 160 8.22 7.22 5.99
CA THR A 160 7.78 5.83 5.82
C THR A 160 6.37 5.86 5.28
N LEU A 161 6.20 5.39 4.05
CA LEU A 161 4.93 5.43 3.33
C LEU A 161 4.48 4.00 3.08
N THR A 162 3.25 3.71 3.41
CA THR A 162 2.70 2.35 3.27
C THR A 162 2.14 2.11 1.89
N ASP A 163 1.94 3.15 1.10
CA ASP A 163 1.59 3.05 -0.30
C ASP A 163 2.61 3.78 -1.18
N VAL A 164 2.37 4.99 -1.64
CA VAL A 164 3.25 5.66 -2.59
C VAL A 164 3.78 7.01 -2.08
N ALA A 165 4.87 7.49 -2.67
CA ALA A 165 5.29 8.85 -2.36
C ALA A 165 4.35 9.90 -3.00
N ILE A 166 3.90 9.66 -4.22
CA ILE A 166 3.02 10.57 -4.95
C ILE A 166 1.87 9.81 -5.57
N SER A 167 0.64 10.18 -5.19
CA SER A 167 -0.58 9.84 -5.90
C SER A 167 -1.04 11.03 -6.73
N LEU A 168 -1.08 10.88 -8.04
CA LEU A 168 -1.52 11.92 -8.97
C LEU A 168 -2.76 11.45 -9.73
N TYR A 169 -3.88 12.05 -9.41
CA TYR A 169 -5.20 11.75 -9.96
C TYR A 169 -5.69 12.85 -10.89
N SER A 170 -6.58 12.52 -11.80
CA SER A 170 -7.27 13.49 -12.62
C SER A 170 -8.19 14.38 -11.77
N SER A 171 -8.40 15.61 -12.18
CA SER A 171 -9.31 16.52 -11.49
C SER A 171 -10.75 16.00 -11.51
N GLN A 172 -11.61 16.54 -10.66
CA GLN A 172 -13.05 16.18 -10.62
C GLN A 172 -13.75 16.37 -11.97
N ASN A 173 -13.22 17.23 -12.84
CA ASN A 173 -13.74 17.46 -14.19
C ASN A 173 -13.12 16.51 -15.24
N GLN A 174 -12.35 15.48 -14.82
CA GLN A 174 -11.60 14.58 -15.69
C GLN A 174 -10.55 15.28 -16.56
N GLU A 175 -10.05 16.42 -16.12
CA GLU A 175 -8.90 17.06 -16.72
C GLU A 175 -7.63 16.43 -16.19
N PHE A 176 -6.67 16.15 -17.06
CA PHE A 176 -5.40 15.59 -16.67
C PHE A 176 -4.61 16.57 -15.82
N ALA A 177 -3.94 16.05 -14.80
CA ALA A 177 -3.11 16.83 -13.90
C ALA A 177 -1.62 16.66 -14.23
N THR A 178 -0.86 17.74 -14.06
CA THR A 178 0.60 17.74 -14.17
C THR A 178 1.20 18.16 -12.85
N LEU A 179 2.07 17.31 -12.29
CA LEU A 179 2.89 17.64 -11.13
C LEU A 179 4.31 17.92 -11.57
N THR A 180 4.80 19.13 -11.33
CA THR A 180 6.19 19.53 -11.63
C THR A 180 7.05 19.45 -10.37
N LEU A 181 8.18 18.74 -10.44
CA LEU A 181 9.17 18.65 -9.36
C LEU A 181 10.47 19.32 -9.81
N GLU A 182 10.81 20.46 -9.22
CA GLU A 182 12.00 21.26 -9.58
C GLU A 182 13.00 21.31 -8.44
N ASN A 183 14.25 20.92 -8.68
CA ASN A 183 15.32 21.01 -7.68
C ASN A 183 14.95 20.39 -6.32
N CYS A 184 14.06 19.41 -6.30
CA CYS A 184 13.70 18.68 -5.11
C CYS A 184 14.76 17.63 -4.74
N GLN A 185 14.86 17.28 -3.47
CA GLN A 185 15.85 16.33 -2.96
C GLN A 185 15.25 15.42 -1.91
N GLY A 186 15.71 14.18 -1.86
CA GLY A 186 15.25 13.24 -0.85
C GLY A 186 16.34 12.28 -0.39
N SER A 187 16.15 11.72 0.79
CA SER A 187 16.97 10.64 1.33
C SER A 187 16.22 9.87 2.42
N ASP A 188 16.58 8.60 2.56
CA ASP A 188 16.11 7.74 3.64
C ASP A 188 14.57 7.62 3.72
N ASN A 189 13.90 7.79 2.56
CA ASN A 189 12.48 7.53 2.47
C ASN A 189 12.24 6.05 2.19
N ARG A 190 11.09 5.58 2.61
CA ARG A 190 10.58 4.24 2.32
C ARG A 190 9.17 4.36 1.80
N ALA A 191 8.89 3.73 0.69
CA ALA A 191 7.56 3.63 0.12
C ALA A 191 7.38 2.26 -0.52
N TRP A 192 6.14 1.88 -0.75
CA TRP A 192 5.83 0.70 -1.53
C TRP A 192 6.16 0.93 -3.02
N ASP A 193 5.77 2.09 -3.53
CA ASP A 193 6.14 2.61 -4.84
C ASP A 193 6.42 4.12 -4.74
N TRP A 194 7.08 4.71 -5.74
CA TRP A 194 7.29 6.15 -5.72
C TRP A 194 6.10 6.93 -6.23
N MET A 195 5.35 6.38 -7.17
CA MET A 195 4.26 7.11 -7.80
C MET A 195 3.12 6.19 -8.24
N ARG A 196 1.91 6.72 -8.12
CA ARG A 196 0.70 6.21 -8.76
C ARG A 196 0.09 7.33 -9.58
N THR A 197 -0.09 7.11 -10.88
CA THR A 197 -0.66 8.10 -11.79
C THR A 197 -1.81 7.48 -12.58
N GLU A 198 -2.92 8.19 -12.72
CA GLU A 198 -3.95 7.82 -13.69
C GLU A 198 -3.48 8.12 -15.12
N ALA A 199 -3.99 7.37 -16.07
CA ALA A 199 -3.62 7.50 -17.49
C ALA A 199 -3.86 8.93 -18.00
N GLY A 200 -2.81 9.55 -18.51
CA GLY A 200 -2.81 10.93 -19.02
C GLY A 200 -2.27 11.97 -18.07
N ASN A 201 -2.15 11.67 -16.78
CA ASN A 201 -1.47 12.54 -15.82
C ASN A 201 0.06 12.39 -15.93
N LEU A 202 0.79 13.47 -15.67
CA LEU A 202 2.25 13.48 -15.81
C LEU A 202 2.96 14.02 -14.57
N ILE A 203 4.02 13.34 -14.13
CA ILE A 203 4.99 13.88 -13.18
C ILE A 203 6.24 14.25 -13.98
N VAL A 204 6.63 15.53 -13.95
CA VAL A 204 7.68 16.08 -14.80
C VAL A 204 8.72 16.84 -14.00
N ASP A 205 9.92 16.97 -14.57
CA ASP A 205 10.96 17.88 -14.06
C ASP A 205 10.75 19.35 -14.54
N GLU A 206 11.70 20.23 -14.20
CA GLU A 206 11.69 21.64 -14.59
C GLU A 206 11.77 21.86 -16.12
N THR A 207 12.16 20.87 -16.88
CA THR A 207 12.22 20.94 -18.36
C THR A 207 10.95 20.43 -19.03
N GLY A 208 10.04 19.86 -18.25
CA GLY A 208 8.83 19.18 -18.73
C GLY A 208 9.09 17.75 -19.19
N ALA A 209 10.27 17.18 -18.85
CA ALA A 209 10.54 15.76 -19.10
C ALA A 209 9.87 14.89 -18.04
N GLU A 210 9.18 13.84 -18.46
CA GLU A 210 8.52 12.90 -17.58
C GLU A 210 9.55 12.17 -16.69
N LEU A 211 9.26 12.10 -15.40
CA LEU A 211 10.08 11.41 -14.42
C LEU A 211 9.72 9.93 -14.39
N ASP A 212 10.66 9.09 -14.79
CA ASP A 212 10.57 7.66 -14.69
C ASP A 212 10.92 7.13 -13.28
N GLU A 213 10.70 5.85 -13.02
CA GLU A 213 11.00 5.19 -11.75
C GLU A 213 12.46 5.44 -11.31
N LYS A 214 13.40 5.40 -12.24
CA LYS A 214 14.83 5.63 -11.95
C LYS A 214 15.14 7.06 -11.52
N ALA A 215 14.42 8.04 -12.06
CA ALA A 215 14.50 9.43 -11.63
C ALA A 215 13.90 9.58 -10.23
N MET A 216 12.80 8.88 -9.95
CA MET A 216 12.16 8.86 -8.65
C MET A 216 13.02 8.16 -7.58
N ASP A 217 13.71 7.06 -7.90
CA ASP A 217 14.72 6.45 -7.01
C ASP A 217 15.83 7.43 -6.63
N LYS A 218 16.28 8.21 -7.58
CA LYS A 218 17.30 9.23 -7.33
C LYS A 218 16.78 10.38 -6.47
N LEU A 219 15.49 10.69 -6.59
CA LEU A 219 14.82 11.77 -5.85
C LEU A 219 14.45 11.35 -4.42
N PHE A 220 13.89 10.16 -4.23
CA PHE A 220 13.32 9.74 -2.94
C PHE A 220 14.19 8.74 -2.17
N GLY A 221 15.04 7.98 -2.84
CA GLY A 221 15.86 6.92 -2.24
C GLY A 221 15.48 5.52 -2.73
N THR A 222 15.64 4.51 -1.90
CA THR A 222 15.38 3.12 -2.27
C THR A 222 13.98 2.70 -1.83
N LEU A 223 13.20 2.10 -2.72
CA LEU A 223 11.89 1.54 -2.38
C LEU A 223 12.00 0.50 -1.25
N SER A 224 11.03 0.46 -0.35
CA SER A 224 11.01 -0.48 0.77
C SER A 224 10.92 -1.94 0.32
N ASN A 225 10.39 -2.17 -0.88
CA ASN A 225 10.34 -3.45 -1.57
C ASN A 225 11.43 -3.61 -2.64
N ALA A 226 12.41 -2.72 -2.71
CA ALA A 226 13.61 -2.94 -3.50
C ALA A 226 14.28 -4.22 -2.98
N VAL A 227 14.39 -5.17 -3.90
CA VAL A 227 14.82 -6.53 -3.60
C VAL A 227 16.31 -6.50 -3.28
N GLU A 228 16.64 -6.34 -2.01
CA GLU A 228 17.97 -6.72 -1.55
C GLU A 228 17.96 -8.24 -1.33
N GLU A 229 18.91 -8.93 -1.95
CA GLU A 229 19.12 -10.34 -1.66
C GLU A 229 19.38 -10.53 -0.16
N PRO A 230 18.71 -11.50 0.49
CA PRO A 230 18.85 -11.68 1.92
C PRO A 230 20.30 -11.95 2.29
N THR A 231 20.87 -11.14 3.14
CA THR A 231 22.26 -11.31 3.62
C THR A 231 22.38 -12.28 4.79
N VAL A 232 21.27 -12.57 5.45
CA VAL A 232 21.20 -13.48 6.60
C VAL A 232 20.76 -14.86 6.14
N PRO A 233 21.53 -15.93 6.41
CA PRO A 233 21.11 -17.29 6.11
C PRO A 233 19.82 -17.66 6.85
N GLN A 234 18.96 -18.42 6.19
CA GLN A 234 17.76 -18.97 6.81
C GLN A 234 18.08 -20.06 7.81
N GLU A 235 17.36 -20.08 8.93
CA GLU A 235 17.33 -21.20 9.87
C GLU A 235 16.29 -22.23 9.40
N THR A 236 16.72 -23.46 9.16
CA THR A 236 15.80 -24.54 8.78
C THR A 236 15.05 -25.08 10.00
N VAL A 237 13.72 -25.05 9.94
CA VAL A 237 12.81 -25.56 10.97
C VAL A 237 11.91 -26.63 10.35
N VAL A 238 11.98 -27.85 10.84
CA VAL A 238 11.11 -28.96 10.41
C VAL A 238 9.86 -28.98 11.28
N VAL A 239 8.69 -29.00 10.65
CA VAL A 239 7.40 -28.94 11.33
C VAL A 239 6.50 -30.12 10.92
N THR A 240 5.78 -30.66 11.88
CA THR A 240 4.88 -31.82 11.71
C THR A 240 3.43 -31.53 12.11
N THR A 241 3.20 -30.40 12.77
CA THR A 241 1.88 -29.92 13.22
C THR A 241 1.64 -28.48 12.80
N VAL A 242 0.36 -28.07 12.78
CA VAL A 242 -0.02 -26.67 12.48
C VAL A 242 0.56 -25.72 13.51
N ASP A 243 0.52 -26.07 14.79
CA ASP A 243 1.04 -25.20 15.86
C ASP A 243 2.56 -25.01 15.75
N GLU A 244 3.32 -26.05 15.35
CA GLU A 244 4.76 -25.92 15.05
C GLU A 244 5.00 -25.02 13.83
N PHE A 245 4.15 -25.16 12.78
CA PHE A 245 4.22 -24.32 11.59
C PHE A 245 4.01 -22.84 11.95
N LEU A 246 2.95 -22.53 12.68
CA LEU A 246 2.64 -21.16 13.12
C LEU A 246 3.76 -20.58 14.01
N ALA A 247 4.29 -21.37 14.95
CA ALA A 247 5.41 -20.95 15.80
C ALA A 247 6.71 -20.70 15.03
N ALA A 248 6.89 -21.31 13.85
CA ALA A 248 8.06 -21.13 13.00
C ALA A 248 7.97 -19.89 12.09
N ILE A 249 6.77 -19.30 11.90
CA ILE A 249 6.61 -18.11 11.03
C ILE A 249 7.41 -16.94 11.59
N GLY A 250 8.32 -16.42 10.79
CA GLY A 250 9.15 -15.28 11.12
C GLY A 250 10.29 -15.06 10.12
N PRO A 251 11.09 -14.01 10.28
CA PRO A 251 12.15 -13.66 9.33
C PRO A 251 13.29 -14.69 9.38
N ASN A 252 13.96 -14.86 8.22
CA ASN A 252 15.10 -15.75 8.04
C ASN A 252 14.81 -17.22 8.40
N LYS A 253 13.65 -17.72 7.99
CA LYS A 253 13.23 -19.11 8.24
C LYS A 253 13.03 -19.90 6.95
N ASP A 254 13.54 -21.14 6.95
CA ASP A 254 13.24 -22.20 5.97
C ASP A 254 12.37 -23.25 6.68
N ILE A 255 11.05 -23.14 6.55
CA ILE A 255 10.08 -24.02 7.18
C ILE A 255 9.84 -25.24 6.28
N VAL A 256 10.22 -26.40 6.76
CA VAL A 256 10.11 -27.68 6.06
C VAL A 256 8.95 -28.46 6.62
N ILE A 257 7.92 -28.68 5.81
CA ILE A 257 6.73 -29.44 6.21
C ILE A 257 7.02 -30.94 6.07
N ASP A 258 7.08 -31.64 7.20
CA ASP A 258 7.26 -33.09 7.31
C ASP A 258 5.93 -33.72 7.80
N ALA A 259 4.83 -33.37 7.15
CA ALA A 259 3.50 -33.90 7.42
C ALA A 259 2.78 -34.13 6.10
N LYS A 260 1.91 -35.13 6.07
CA LYS A 260 1.07 -35.35 4.89
C LYS A 260 0.10 -34.20 4.66
N GLU A 261 -0.43 -33.64 5.74
CA GLU A 261 -1.37 -32.53 5.72
C GLU A 261 -1.23 -31.67 6.98
N LEU A 262 -1.22 -30.36 6.79
CA LEU A 262 -1.40 -29.33 7.82
C LEU A 262 -2.72 -28.59 7.54
N ASN A 263 -3.80 -28.96 8.22
CA ASN A 263 -5.07 -28.26 8.12
C ASN A 263 -5.06 -27.06 9.09
N LEU A 264 -4.93 -25.85 8.57
CA LEU A 264 -4.81 -24.62 9.34
C LEU A 264 -6.00 -24.38 10.27
N SER A 265 -7.17 -24.86 9.92
CA SER A 265 -8.37 -24.74 10.78
C SER A 265 -8.31 -25.58 12.06
N THR A 266 -7.25 -26.38 12.26
CA THR A 266 -7.01 -27.17 13.47
C THR A 266 -6.01 -26.52 14.44
N ALA A 267 -5.54 -25.30 14.14
CA ALA A 267 -4.61 -24.59 15.01
C ALA A 267 -5.17 -24.37 16.40
N SER A 268 -4.32 -24.49 17.42
CA SER A 268 -4.74 -24.28 18.82
C SER A 268 -5.13 -22.84 19.15
N ASP A 269 -4.63 -21.89 18.38
CA ASP A 269 -4.91 -20.44 18.46
C ASP A 269 -5.88 -19.95 17.39
N TYR A 270 -6.53 -20.86 16.65
CA TYR A 270 -7.47 -20.51 15.58
C TYR A 270 -8.53 -19.49 16.03
N GLY A 271 -8.53 -18.31 15.39
CA GLY A 271 -9.43 -17.22 15.71
C GLY A 271 -9.07 -16.41 16.94
N GLN A 272 -7.89 -16.60 17.51
CA GLN A 272 -7.37 -15.72 18.57
C GLN A 272 -6.67 -14.52 17.93
N MET A 273 -6.99 -13.32 18.44
CA MET A 273 -6.33 -12.09 18.00
C MET A 273 -5.00 -11.90 18.74
N ASP A 274 -4.03 -11.26 18.06
CA ASP A 274 -2.75 -10.81 18.64
C ASP A 274 -1.86 -11.93 19.23
N THR A 275 -1.87 -13.11 18.61
CA THR A 275 -1.07 -14.25 19.06
C THR A 275 0.41 -14.16 18.63
N SER A 276 0.71 -13.44 17.54
CA SER A 276 2.05 -13.30 17.02
C SER A 276 2.29 -11.92 16.41
N LYS A 277 3.56 -11.51 16.35
CA LYS A 277 4.00 -10.32 15.61
C LYS A 277 3.97 -10.54 14.08
N TYR A 278 4.06 -11.79 13.64
CA TYR A 278 4.31 -12.12 12.24
C TYR A 278 3.13 -12.78 11.54
N TYR A 279 2.08 -13.13 12.29
CA TYR A 279 0.85 -13.61 11.72
C TYR A 279 -0.35 -13.25 12.61
N SER A 280 -1.51 -13.19 11.97
CA SER A 280 -2.79 -12.98 12.66
C SER A 280 -3.88 -13.81 11.99
N TRP A 281 -4.96 -14.03 12.73
CA TRP A 281 -6.19 -14.62 12.21
C TRP A 281 -7.21 -13.52 11.96
N HIS A 282 -7.78 -13.51 10.77
CA HIS A 282 -8.86 -12.60 10.45
C HIS A 282 -10.06 -13.37 9.88
N ASN A 283 -11.27 -12.92 10.13
CA ASN A 283 -12.49 -13.59 9.71
C ASN A 283 -13.09 -12.90 8.47
N PRO A 284 -12.88 -13.42 7.24
CA PRO A 284 -13.49 -12.85 6.05
C PRO A 284 -15.00 -13.05 5.98
N TYR A 285 -15.55 -14.17 6.53
CA TYR A 285 -16.99 -14.46 6.61
C TYR A 285 -17.32 -15.76 7.33
N ASP A 286 -16.75 -16.92 6.92
CA ASP A 286 -17.18 -18.26 7.34
C ASP A 286 -16.12 -19.03 8.14
N GLY A 287 -15.08 -18.34 8.57
CA GLY A 287 -13.97 -18.91 9.35
C GLY A 287 -12.80 -17.95 9.41
N GLN A 288 -11.61 -18.46 9.66
CA GLN A 288 -10.42 -17.66 9.83
C GLN A 288 -9.45 -17.88 8.68
N GLN A 289 -8.87 -16.78 8.20
CA GLN A 289 -7.76 -16.72 7.27
C GLN A 289 -6.46 -16.49 8.04
N LEU A 290 -5.40 -17.12 7.62
CA LEU A 290 -4.06 -16.86 8.14
C LEU A 290 -3.39 -15.77 7.31
N ASP A 291 -3.16 -14.60 7.93
CA ASP A 291 -2.42 -13.50 7.35
C ASP A 291 -0.99 -13.47 7.92
N ILE A 292 0.02 -13.59 7.06
CA ILE A 292 1.43 -13.50 7.40
C ILE A 292 1.90 -12.08 7.03
N THR A 293 2.39 -11.31 8.01
CA THR A 293 2.60 -9.88 7.83
C THR A 293 4.03 -9.45 8.16
N GLY A 294 4.63 -8.64 7.26
CA GLY A 294 5.91 -7.97 7.50
C GLY A 294 7.09 -8.92 7.73
N VAL A 295 7.10 -10.07 7.09
CA VAL A 295 8.15 -11.08 7.21
C VAL A 295 9.13 -10.95 6.03
N ASP A 296 10.40 -10.93 6.34
CA ASP A 296 11.49 -10.95 5.36
C ASP A 296 12.23 -12.30 5.38
N ASN A 297 12.61 -12.78 4.19
CA ASN A 297 13.42 -13.99 4.00
C ASN A 297 12.79 -15.25 4.61
N LEU A 298 11.59 -15.59 4.13
CA LEU A 298 10.82 -16.77 4.57
C LEU A 298 10.67 -17.76 3.42
N THR A 299 11.07 -19.01 3.66
CA THR A 299 10.73 -20.14 2.78
C THR A 299 9.75 -21.07 3.48
N ILE A 300 8.67 -21.44 2.78
CA ILE A 300 7.73 -22.50 3.18
C ILE A 300 7.79 -23.59 2.11
N ARG A 301 8.19 -24.79 2.49
CA ARG A 301 8.33 -25.88 1.51
C ARG A 301 7.96 -27.25 2.04
N GLY A 302 7.51 -28.10 1.14
CA GLY A 302 7.32 -29.53 1.42
C GLY A 302 8.66 -30.25 1.54
N LYS A 303 8.72 -31.25 2.39
CA LYS A 303 9.90 -32.11 2.53
C LYS A 303 10.06 -33.06 1.36
N ASP A 304 8.95 -33.66 0.93
CA ASP A 304 8.92 -34.76 -0.03
C ASP A 304 8.28 -34.37 -1.39
N GLY A 305 8.04 -33.06 -1.62
CA GLY A 305 7.50 -32.50 -2.85
C GLY A 305 5.98 -32.29 -2.84
N LYS A 306 5.47 -31.66 -3.90
CA LYS A 306 4.05 -31.21 -3.99
C LYS A 306 3.02 -32.34 -3.76
N ASP A 307 3.28 -33.54 -4.22
CA ASP A 307 2.35 -34.66 -4.13
C ASP A 307 2.30 -35.31 -2.73
N ALA A 308 3.19 -34.93 -1.83
CA ALA A 308 3.36 -35.57 -0.53
C ALA A 308 2.98 -34.68 0.66
N ASN A 309 3.04 -33.35 0.49
CA ASN A 309 2.83 -32.41 1.57
C ASN A 309 1.73 -31.40 1.18
N LEU A 310 0.70 -31.26 2.01
CA LEU A 310 -0.45 -30.40 1.80
C LEU A 310 -0.60 -29.40 2.95
N ILE A 311 -0.81 -28.12 2.63
CA ILE A 311 -1.41 -27.13 3.54
C ILE A 311 -2.85 -26.91 3.11
N SER A 312 -3.80 -27.09 4.03
CA SER A 312 -5.22 -26.95 3.73
C SER A 312 -5.94 -26.02 4.72
N THR A 313 -7.09 -25.50 4.30
CA THR A 313 -8.00 -24.75 5.16
C THR A 313 -9.46 -25.15 4.88
N VAL A 314 -10.35 -24.95 5.85
CA VAL A 314 -11.78 -25.27 5.74
C VAL A 314 -12.61 -24.09 5.22
N PRO A 315 -12.41 -22.84 5.71
CA PRO A 315 -13.25 -21.71 5.28
C PRO A 315 -13.16 -21.46 3.78
N ARG A 316 -14.32 -21.21 3.16
CA ARG A 316 -14.46 -21.04 1.70
C ARG A 316 -14.20 -19.62 1.22
N TYR A 317 -14.22 -18.64 2.15
CA TYR A 317 -14.02 -17.21 1.86
C TYR A 317 -12.60 -16.75 2.15
N SER A 318 -11.75 -17.60 2.72
CA SER A 318 -10.36 -17.28 3.05
C SER A 318 -9.38 -17.77 1.97
N TYR A 319 -8.27 -17.07 1.84
CA TYR A 319 -7.08 -17.62 1.20
C TYR A 319 -6.46 -18.70 2.09
N VAL A 320 -5.78 -19.68 1.48
CA VAL A 320 -5.04 -20.68 2.26
C VAL A 320 -3.88 -20.03 2.99
N LEU A 321 -3.10 -19.22 2.27
CA LEU A 321 -2.09 -18.33 2.85
C LEU A 321 -2.21 -16.94 2.23
N SER A 322 -2.26 -15.92 3.07
CA SER A 322 -2.16 -14.52 2.66
C SER A 322 -0.88 -13.90 3.22
N PHE A 323 -0.13 -13.19 2.36
CA PHE A 323 1.09 -12.49 2.71
C PHE A 323 0.89 -10.99 2.51
N ALA A 324 1.16 -10.18 3.54
CA ALA A 324 1.01 -8.74 3.49
C ALA A 324 2.32 -8.03 3.88
N GLY A 325 2.85 -7.19 2.99
CA GLY A 325 4.08 -6.43 3.23
C GLY A 325 5.31 -7.31 3.49
N CYS A 326 5.35 -8.50 2.90
CA CYS A 326 6.45 -9.43 3.04
C CYS A 326 7.47 -9.28 1.91
N THR A 327 8.74 -9.57 2.19
CA THR A 327 9.83 -9.56 1.20
C THR A 327 10.59 -10.88 1.19
N ASN A 328 11.14 -11.26 0.03
CA ASN A 328 11.96 -12.48 -0.10
C ASN A 328 11.21 -13.75 0.39
N VAL A 329 9.95 -13.90 -0.03
CA VAL A 329 9.13 -15.06 0.35
C VAL A 329 9.20 -16.13 -0.73
N THR A 330 9.42 -17.37 -0.34
CA THR A 330 9.36 -18.53 -1.24
C THR A 330 8.36 -19.56 -0.74
N VAL A 331 7.41 -19.95 -1.58
CA VAL A 331 6.50 -21.08 -1.34
C VAL A 331 6.76 -22.12 -2.42
N LYS A 332 7.17 -23.32 -2.04
CA LYS A 332 7.55 -24.35 -3.02
C LYS A 332 7.41 -25.79 -2.57
N ASP A 333 7.49 -26.70 -3.54
CA ASP A 333 7.55 -28.16 -3.31
C ASP A 333 6.41 -28.70 -2.43
N LEU A 334 5.20 -28.11 -2.46
CA LEU A 334 4.04 -28.57 -1.69
C LEU A 334 2.74 -28.26 -2.42
N THR A 335 1.65 -28.80 -1.93
CA THR A 335 0.30 -28.48 -2.40
C THR A 335 -0.42 -27.58 -1.38
N LEU A 336 -1.22 -26.64 -1.87
CA LEU A 336 -2.10 -25.79 -1.06
C LEU A 336 -3.53 -25.83 -1.62
N GLY A 337 -4.51 -25.91 -0.74
CA GLY A 337 -5.90 -25.92 -1.20
C GLY A 337 -6.93 -25.92 -0.08
N HIS A 338 -8.19 -25.88 -0.48
CA HIS A 338 -9.30 -25.97 0.45
C HIS A 338 -9.76 -27.42 0.63
N THR A 339 -10.30 -27.74 1.81
CA THR A 339 -10.88 -29.08 2.06
C THR A 339 -12.27 -29.24 1.47
N GLU A 340 -12.96 -28.14 1.16
CA GLU A 340 -14.29 -28.12 0.57
C GLU A 340 -14.26 -28.33 -0.95
N ALA A 341 -15.40 -28.70 -1.51
CA ALA A 341 -15.51 -28.99 -2.93
C ALA A 341 -15.29 -27.75 -3.82
N PRO A 342 -14.66 -27.91 -5.00
CA PRO A 342 -14.46 -26.83 -5.95
C PRO A 342 -15.77 -26.15 -6.36
N GLY A 343 -15.71 -24.83 -6.59
CA GLY A 343 -16.79 -24.07 -7.20
C GLY A 343 -17.75 -23.38 -6.24
N GLU A 344 -17.62 -23.55 -4.94
CA GLU A 344 -18.47 -22.90 -3.95
C GLU A 344 -17.74 -21.87 -3.08
N CYS A 345 -16.48 -21.57 -3.38
CA CYS A 345 -15.64 -20.70 -2.58
C CYS A 345 -15.41 -19.34 -3.24
N ILE A 346 -15.19 -18.33 -2.42
CA ILE A 346 -14.85 -16.95 -2.84
C ILE A 346 -13.39 -16.63 -2.55
N GLY A 347 -12.77 -17.29 -1.55
CA GLY A 347 -11.34 -17.13 -1.25
C GLY A 347 -10.46 -17.83 -2.29
N GLY A 348 -9.27 -17.32 -2.51
CA GLY A 348 -8.25 -17.93 -3.36
C GLY A 348 -7.30 -18.85 -2.61
N VAL A 349 -6.24 -19.31 -3.28
CA VAL A 349 -5.24 -20.19 -2.65
C VAL A 349 -4.11 -19.36 -2.04
N LEU A 350 -3.42 -18.55 -2.82
CA LEU A 350 -2.36 -17.66 -2.35
C LEU A 350 -2.69 -16.20 -2.65
N ASP A 351 -2.43 -15.36 -1.69
CA ASP A 351 -2.55 -13.90 -1.81
C ASP A 351 -1.22 -13.22 -1.45
N PHE A 352 -0.76 -12.29 -2.29
CA PHE A 352 0.40 -11.46 -2.08
C PHE A 352 -0.01 -9.99 -2.17
N TYR A 353 -0.23 -9.37 -1.04
CA TYR A 353 -0.54 -7.96 -0.92
C TYR A 353 0.69 -7.15 -0.52
N ARG A 354 1.12 -6.23 -1.38
CA ARG A 354 2.32 -5.41 -1.14
C ARG A 354 3.56 -6.23 -0.80
N CYS A 355 3.79 -7.33 -1.54
CA CYS A 355 4.94 -8.19 -1.37
C CYS A 355 6.04 -7.90 -2.40
N GLY A 356 7.29 -7.96 -1.98
CA GLY A 356 8.48 -7.80 -2.83
C GLY A 356 9.29 -9.09 -2.92
N ASN A 357 9.73 -9.48 -4.15
CA ASN A 357 10.55 -10.67 -4.36
C ASN A 357 9.91 -11.95 -3.80
N ALA A 358 8.71 -12.27 -4.25
CA ALA A 358 8.05 -13.50 -3.86
C ALA A 358 8.13 -14.54 -4.98
N THR A 359 8.40 -15.78 -4.61
CA THR A 359 8.47 -16.92 -5.52
C THR A 359 7.49 -18.00 -5.11
N VAL A 360 6.66 -18.43 -6.06
CA VAL A 360 5.82 -19.62 -5.95
C VAL A 360 6.30 -20.60 -7.00
N SER A 361 6.86 -21.73 -6.59
CA SER A 361 7.42 -22.68 -7.57
C SER A 361 7.17 -24.13 -7.19
N ASP A 362 6.99 -24.95 -8.23
CA ASP A 362 6.85 -26.41 -8.08
C ASP A 362 5.74 -26.78 -7.08
N THR A 363 4.62 -26.02 -7.07
CA THR A 363 3.48 -26.22 -6.18
C THR A 363 2.26 -26.75 -6.93
N GLY A 364 1.35 -27.41 -6.18
CA GLY A 364 -0.02 -27.64 -6.57
C GLY A 364 -0.93 -26.61 -5.88
N LEU A 365 -1.69 -25.82 -6.62
CA LEU A 365 -2.62 -24.84 -6.09
C LEU A 365 -4.03 -25.21 -6.54
N PHE A 366 -4.88 -25.61 -5.60
CA PHE A 366 -6.18 -26.16 -6.00
C PHE A 366 -7.35 -25.72 -5.16
N GLY A 367 -8.46 -25.81 -5.81
CA GLY A 367 -9.76 -26.11 -5.28
C GLY A 367 -10.46 -25.13 -4.44
N CYS A 368 -11.75 -25.09 -4.66
CA CYS A 368 -12.73 -24.29 -3.99
C CYS A 368 -12.51 -22.80 -4.13
N GLY A 369 -11.26 -22.31 -4.14
CA GLY A 369 -10.91 -20.91 -4.29
C GLY A 369 -11.27 -20.34 -5.66
N THR A 370 -11.51 -19.04 -5.70
CA THR A 370 -11.76 -18.35 -6.95
C THR A 370 -10.51 -18.25 -7.82
N ILE A 371 -9.35 -18.12 -7.19
CA ILE A 371 -8.09 -17.76 -7.85
C ILE A 371 -6.94 -18.57 -7.25
N GLY A 372 -6.06 -19.10 -8.08
CA GLY A 372 -4.86 -19.80 -7.62
C GLY A 372 -3.86 -18.84 -6.94
N VAL A 373 -3.51 -17.75 -7.61
CA VAL A 373 -2.63 -16.72 -7.07
C VAL A 373 -3.22 -15.33 -7.32
N LEU A 374 -3.43 -14.56 -6.27
CA LEU A 374 -3.68 -13.13 -6.33
C LEU A 374 -2.38 -12.38 -6.02
N GLY A 375 -1.97 -11.49 -6.90
CA GLY A 375 -0.98 -10.46 -6.62
C GLY A 375 -1.66 -9.11 -6.59
N GLU A 376 -1.45 -8.35 -5.53
CA GLU A 376 -2.03 -7.02 -5.39
C GLU A 376 -0.96 -6.04 -4.91
N SER A 377 -0.73 -4.98 -5.67
CA SER A 377 0.31 -3.97 -5.40
C SER A 377 1.69 -4.61 -5.11
N SER A 378 2.00 -5.71 -5.74
CA SER A 378 3.20 -6.52 -5.49
C SER A 378 4.22 -6.41 -6.62
N ARG A 379 5.50 -6.64 -6.29
CA ARG A 379 6.61 -6.45 -7.22
C ARG A 379 7.55 -7.65 -7.20
N ASN A 380 8.10 -7.97 -8.38
CA ASN A 380 9.04 -9.07 -8.57
C ASN A 380 8.46 -10.40 -8.06
N LEU A 381 7.30 -10.75 -8.62
CA LEU A 381 6.64 -12.03 -8.36
C LEU A 381 7.07 -13.07 -9.40
N HIS A 382 7.52 -14.22 -8.94
CA HIS A 382 7.88 -15.35 -9.77
C HIS A 382 6.90 -16.51 -9.52
N ILE A 383 6.08 -16.84 -10.52
CA ILE A 383 5.09 -17.93 -10.46
C ILE A 383 5.53 -18.98 -11.47
N LEU A 384 6.29 -19.99 -11.00
CA LEU A 384 7.10 -20.87 -11.85
C LEU A 384 6.77 -22.35 -11.66
N ASN A 385 6.53 -23.07 -12.76
CA ASN A 385 6.36 -24.53 -12.77
C ASN A 385 5.27 -25.05 -11.82
N ASN A 386 4.21 -24.31 -11.61
CA ASN A 386 3.11 -24.71 -10.73
C ASN A 386 2.01 -25.43 -11.51
N GLU A 387 1.27 -26.28 -10.82
CA GLU A 387 0.01 -26.85 -11.30
C GLU A 387 -1.14 -26.10 -10.59
N ILE A 388 -1.92 -25.34 -11.36
CA ILE A 388 -3.01 -24.49 -10.83
C ILE A 388 -4.33 -24.97 -11.42
N TYR A 389 -5.19 -25.52 -10.56
CA TYR A 389 -6.36 -26.27 -10.99
C TYR A 389 -7.54 -26.17 -10.04
N ASP A 390 -8.72 -26.59 -10.54
CA ASP A 390 -9.98 -26.55 -9.78
C ASP A 390 -10.33 -25.18 -9.17
N CYS A 391 -9.80 -24.08 -9.73
CA CYS A 391 -10.14 -22.74 -9.31
C CYS A 391 -11.39 -22.23 -10.05
N SER A 392 -12.39 -21.78 -9.30
CA SER A 392 -13.71 -21.48 -9.87
C SER A 392 -13.75 -20.29 -10.82
N GLN A 393 -12.77 -19.41 -10.77
CA GLN A 393 -12.66 -18.21 -11.62
C GLN A 393 -11.39 -18.20 -12.47
N GLY A 394 -10.22 -18.33 -11.88
CA GLY A 394 -8.99 -18.20 -12.66
C GLY A 394 -7.72 -18.69 -12.00
N GLY A 395 -6.66 -18.75 -12.79
CA GLY A 395 -5.33 -19.16 -12.35
C GLY A 395 -4.61 -18.06 -11.57
N VAL A 396 -4.30 -16.95 -12.25
CA VAL A 396 -3.54 -15.82 -11.69
C VAL A 396 -4.28 -14.51 -11.93
N ASN A 397 -4.40 -13.68 -10.90
CA ASN A 397 -4.93 -12.33 -10.99
C ASN A 397 -3.89 -11.33 -10.46
N LEU A 398 -3.55 -10.32 -11.25
CA LEU A 398 -2.56 -9.30 -10.94
C LEU A 398 -3.19 -7.92 -10.96
N ILE A 399 -3.16 -7.24 -9.82
CA ILE A 399 -3.70 -5.89 -9.64
C ILE A 399 -2.57 -4.96 -9.21
N SER A 400 -2.28 -3.92 -9.97
CA SER A 400 -1.20 -2.96 -9.68
C SER A 400 0.17 -3.64 -9.41
N CYS A 401 0.46 -4.74 -10.10
CA CYS A 401 1.69 -5.50 -9.93
C CYS A 401 2.75 -5.10 -10.95
N ARG A 402 4.02 -5.23 -10.59
CA ARG A 402 5.17 -4.92 -11.46
C ARG A 402 6.21 -6.02 -11.45
N GLN A 403 6.86 -6.25 -12.61
CA GLN A 403 7.93 -7.23 -12.74
C GLN A 403 7.45 -8.64 -12.33
N VAL A 404 6.44 -9.14 -13.00
CA VAL A 404 5.88 -10.48 -12.74
C VAL A 404 6.27 -11.45 -13.83
N GLU A 405 6.80 -12.60 -13.44
CA GLU A 405 7.14 -13.70 -14.33
C GLU A 405 6.21 -14.91 -14.05
N MET A 406 5.51 -15.36 -15.07
CA MET A 406 4.70 -16.57 -15.04
C MET A 406 5.25 -17.53 -16.12
N ASP A 407 6.01 -18.53 -15.72
CA ASP A 407 6.65 -19.46 -16.66
C ASP A 407 6.49 -20.92 -16.24
N GLY A 408 6.29 -21.79 -17.23
CA GLY A 408 6.21 -23.23 -17.02
C GLY A 408 5.01 -23.74 -16.22
N ASN A 409 4.00 -22.91 -15.97
CA ASN A 409 2.83 -23.31 -15.18
C ASN A 409 1.83 -24.14 -16.03
N ASP A 410 1.22 -25.14 -15.40
CA ASP A 410 0.14 -25.95 -15.95
C ASP A 410 -1.20 -25.49 -15.37
N PHE A 411 -2.13 -25.11 -16.23
CA PHE A 411 -3.45 -24.61 -15.85
C PHE A 411 -4.54 -25.51 -16.40
N HIS A 412 -5.37 -26.10 -15.53
CA HIS A 412 -6.48 -26.94 -15.95
C HIS A 412 -7.67 -26.86 -14.99
N ASP A 413 -8.83 -27.26 -15.44
CA ASP A 413 -10.08 -27.27 -14.67
C ASP A 413 -10.40 -25.93 -13.98
N LEU A 414 -10.15 -24.83 -14.71
CA LEU A 414 -10.45 -23.47 -14.27
C LEU A 414 -11.83 -23.02 -14.77
N GLY A 415 -12.45 -22.07 -14.03
CA GLY A 415 -13.68 -21.42 -14.48
C GLY A 415 -14.92 -22.30 -14.36
N THR A 416 -15.04 -23.12 -13.36
CA THR A 416 -16.14 -24.09 -13.19
C THR A 416 -17.54 -23.46 -13.12
N HIS A 417 -17.65 -22.15 -12.95
CA HIS A 417 -18.91 -21.39 -12.90
C HIS A 417 -19.08 -20.33 -14.00
N GLY A 418 -18.35 -20.42 -15.11
CA GLY A 418 -18.48 -19.46 -16.20
C GLY A 418 -17.17 -19.25 -16.95
N TYR A 419 -16.89 -18.02 -17.34
CA TYR A 419 -15.67 -17.69 -18.06
C TYR A 419 -14.46 -17.74 -17.13
N GLY A 420 -13.67 -18.82 -17.23
CA GLY A 420 -12.39 -18.93 -16.56
C GLY A 420 -11.28 -18.18 -17.29
N TYR A 421 -10.26 -17.73 -16.56
CA TYR A 421 -9.05 -17.18 -17.15
C TYR A 421 -7.79 -17.87 -16.62
N ILE A 422 -6.78 -17.93 -17.46
CA ILE A 422 -5.44 -18.39 -17.08
C ILE A 422 -4.76 -17.28 -16.27
N TYR A 423 -4.76 -16.07 -16.82
CA TYR A 423 -4.36 -14.87 -16.08
C TYR A 423 -5.26 -13.68 -16.40
N ASN A 424 -5.35 -12.76 -15.45
CA ASN A 424 -5.91 -11.42 -15.61
C ASN A 424 -4.90 -10.40 -15.08
N VAL A 425 -4.55 -9.40 -15.89
CA VAL A 425 -3.57 -8.36 -15.56
C VAL A 425 -4.29 -7.02 -15.60
N SER A 426 -4.32 -6.28 -14.51
CA SER A 426 -4.96 -4.95 -14.48
C SER A 426 -4.21 -3.94 -15.33
N SER A 427 -4.88 -2.85 -15.71
CA SER A 427 -4.32 -1.79 -16.56
C SER A 427 -3.20 -0.97 -15.91
N ASP A 428 -3.04 -1.08 -14.61
CA ASP A 428 -2.02 -0.45 -13.77
C ASP A 428 -0.87 -1.39 -13.38
N SER A 429 -0.89 -2.62 -13.90
CA SER A 429 0.22 -3.56 -13.79
C SER A 429 1.17 -3.42 -14.98
N ASP A 430 2.47 -3.57 -14.78
CA ASP A 430 3.48 -3.47 -15.84
C ASP A 430 4.59 -4.53 -15.73
N ASN A 431 5.40 -4.66 -16.81
CA ASN A 431 6.50 -5.63 -16.87
C ASN A 431 6.08 -7.06 -16.50
N VAL A 432 4.91 -7.49 -16.98
CA VAL A 432 4.40 -8.85 -16.75
C VAL A 432 4.78 -9.73 -17.94
N THR A 433 5.27 -10.93 -17.68
CA THR A 433 5.57 -11.94 -18.70
C THR A 433 4.86 -13.26 -18.45
N PHE A 434 4.46 -13.92 -19.54
CA PHE A 434 3.91 -15.26 -19.54
C PHE A 434 4.64 -16.12 -20.55
N ASN A 435 5.31 -17.18 -20.09
CA ASN A 435 6.17 -18.06 -20.93
C ASN A 435 7.14 -17.24 -21.79
N GLY A 436 7.82 -16.27 -21.14
CA GLY A 436 8.80 -15.39 -21.77
C GLY A 436 8.20 -14.33 -22.73
N THR A 437 6.89 -14.26 -22.86
CA THR A 437 6.21 -13.27 -23.71
C THR A 437 5.65 -12.14 -22.84
N ALA A 438 5.97 -10.89 -23.18
CA ALA A 438 5.43 -9.72 -22.48
C ALA A 438 3.92 -9.61 -22.66
N ILE A 439 3.20 -9.32 -21.56
CA ILE A 439 1.76 -9.11 -21.53
C ILE A 439 1.49 -7.62 -21.42
N ALA A 440 0.54 -7.13 -22.21
CA ALA A 440 0.12 -5.73 -22.11
C ALA A 440 -0.70 -5.48 -20.84
N PRO A 441 -0.55 -4.30 -20.21
CA PRO A 441 -1.45 -3.86 -19.14
C PRO A 441 -2.92 -3.94 -19.57
N GLY A 442 -3.77 -4.49 -18.70
CA GLY A 442 -5.19 -4.69 -18.96
C GLY A 442 -5.54 -5.94 -19.75
N ASP A 443 -4.59 -6.83 -20.03
CA ASP A 443 -4.82 -8.05 -20.80
C ASP A 443 -5.34 -9.20 -19.93
N THR A 444 -6.18 -10.05 -20.53
CA THR A 444 -6.75 -11.25 -19.88
C THR A 444 -6.70 -12.41 -20.85
N LEU A 445 -6.08 -13.51 -20.46
CA LEU A 445 -6.10 -14.76 -21.21
C LEU A 445 -7.17 -15.69 -20.64
N TYR A 446 -8.24 -15.88 -21.39
CA TYR A 446 -9.34 -16.76 -21.02
C TYR A 446 -9.00 -18.23 -21.30
N VAL A 447 -9.63 -19.12 -20.52
CA VAL A 447 -9.58 -20.55 -20.79
C VAL A 447 -10.35 -20.82 -22.09
N ASP A 448 -9.76 -21.60 -22.99
CA ASP A 448 -10.45 -22.06 -24.20
C ASP A 448 -11.47 -23.15 -23.80
N ASP A 449 -12.75 -22.81 -23.76
CA ASP A 449 -13.85 -23.74 -23.45
C ASP A 449 -14.20 -24.66 -24.63
N GLY A 450 -13.45 -24.60 -25.72
CA GLY A 450 -13.69 -25.40 -26.93
C GLY A 450 -14.98 -25.05 -27.68
N SER A 451 -15.65 -23.95 -27.31
CA SER A 451 -16.79 -23.42 -28.04
C SER A 451 -16.30 -22.60 -29.23
N THR A 452 -16.17 -23.22 -30.39
CA THR A 452 -16.01 -22.50 -31.67
C THR A 452 -17.34 -21.85 -32.02
N ASN A 453 -17.41 -20.53 -31.99
CA ASN A 453 -18.44 -19.76 -32.67
C ASN A 453 -18.27 -19.79 -34.19
#